data_7e1c9790db4302fa659bcfef0adb2e1d
#
_entry.id   7e1c9790db4302fa659bcfef0adb2e1d
#
_cell.length_a   1.000
_cell.length_b   1.000
_cell.length_c   1.000
_cell.angle_alpha   90.00
_cell.angle_beta   90.00
_cell.angle_gamma   90.00
#
_symmetry.space_group_name_H-M   'P 1'
#
loop_
_entity.id
_entity.type
_entity.pdbx_description
1 polymer ?
#
loop_
_entity_poly.entity_id
_entity_poly.type
_entity_poly.pdbx_seq_one_letter_code
_entity_poly.pdbx_strand_id
1 'polypeptide(L)'
;MTHYLHPAAQKGFSSAAELYQQARPDYPQDIVSWLKTELNVDQDSIVVDLGAGTGKFLPYLKQITPHIIAVEPVSEMLEQLKIVHPDVQTIQANSDKIPLKNASVDVVVCAQSFHWFANAESLREIHRILKPQGHLGLI
;
A
#
# COMPACT_ATOMS: atom_id res chain seq x y z
N MET A 1 2.89 -7.10 -21.03
CA MET A 1 2.38 -5.80 -20.84
C MET A 1 2.91 -5.16 -19.60
N THR A 2 3.33 -4.01 -19.79
CA THR A 2 3.74 -3.26 -18.65
C THR A 2 2.58 -3.03 -17.76
N HIS A 3 2.86 -2.85 -16.57
CA HIS A 3 1.91 -2.40 -15.63
C HIS A 3 1.22 -1.15 -16.13
N TYR A 4 -0.01 -1.05 -15.84
CA TYR A 4 -0.79 0.07 -16.26
C TYR A 4 -1.66 0.58 -15.11
N LEU A 5 -1.41 1.80 -14.68
CA LEU A 5 -2.26 2.46 -13.71
C LEU A 5 -3.47 3.04 -14.44
N HIS A 6 -4.66 2.79 -13.93
CA HIS A 6 -5.89 3.26 -14.55
C HIS A 6 -5.83 4.78 -14.75
N PRO A 7 -6.12 5.32 -15.96
CA PRO A 7 -6.00 6.75 -16.22
C PRO A 7 -6.82 7.63 -15.27
N ALA A 8 -7.99 7.18 -14.87
CA ALA A 8 -8.83 7.94 -13.95
C ALA A 8 -8.17 8.09 -12.59
N ALA A 9 -7.49 7.07 -12.11
CA ALA A 9 -6.77 7.14 -10.85
C ALA A 9 -5.64 8.15 -10.94
N GLN A 10 -4.86 8.07 -12.02
CA GLN A 10 -3.70 8.93 -12.19
C GLN A 10 -4.08 10.38 -12.37
N LYS A 11 -5.05 10.67 -13.25
CA LYS A 11 -5.44 12.03 -13.55
C LYS A 11 -6.32 12.65 -12.48
N GLY A 12 -7.33 11.91 -12.04
CA GLY A 12 -8.30 12.41 -11.07
C GLY A 12 -7.66 12.64 -9.70
N PHE A 13 -6.88 11.67 -9.23
CA PHE A 13 -6.29 11.77 -7.90
C PHE A 13 -5.19 12.81 -7.84
N SER A 14 -4.39 12.97 -8.90
CA SER A 14 -3.33 13.97 -8.93
C SER A 14 -3.88 15.38 -8.77
N SER A 15 -4.99 15.67 -9.44
CA SER A 15 -5.55 17.02 -9.43
C SER A 15 -6.39 17.33 -8.20
N ALA A 16 -6.75 16.33 -7.41
CA ALA A 16 -7.69 16.49 -6.28
C ALA A 16 -7.29 15.63 -5.07
N ALA A 17 -5.98 15.49 -4.82
CA ALA A 17 -5.50 14.62 -3.75
C ALA A 17 -6.07 14.99 -2.38
N GLU A 18 -6.11 16.28 -2.04
CA GLU A 18 -6.66 16.71 -0.75
C GLU A 18 -8.13 16.40 -0.64
N LEU A 19 -8.90 16.67 -1.69
CA LEU A 19 -10.33 16.42 -1.70
C LEU A 19 -10.61 14.92 -1.61
N TYR A 20 -9.83 14.11 -2.32
CA TYR A 20 -9.94 12.66 -2.25
C TYR A 20 -9.70 12.17 -0.82
N GLN A 21 -8.69 12.69 -0.16
CA GLN A 21 -8.37 12.31 1.20
C GLN A 21 -9.52 12.63 2.16
N GLN A 22 -10.16 13.78 1.99
CA GLN A 22 -11.30 14.17 2.83
C GLN A 22 -12.53 13.30 2.56
N ALA A 23 -12.77 12.95 1.30
CA ALA A 23 -13.96 12.22 0.91
C ALA A 23 -13.88 10.73 1.19
N ARG A 24 -12.68 10.17 1.25
CA ARG A 24 -12.50 8.74 1.46
C ARG A 24 -12.89 8.33 2.88
N PRO A 25 -13.81 7.37 3.05
CA PRO A 25 -14.22 6.95 4.39
C PRO A 25 -13.08 6.22 5.11
N ASP A 26 -13.10 6.32 6.43
CA ASP A 26 -12.16 5.58 7.26
C ASP A 26 -12.54 4.10 7.29
N TYR A 27 -11.57 3.29 7.68
CA TYR A 27 -11.76 1.85 7.84
C TYR A 27 -12.28 1.55 9.25
N PRO A 28 -13.04 0.47 9.45
CA PRO A 28 -13.43 0.07 10.80
C PRO A 28 -12.22 -0.32 11.62
N GLN A 29 -12.26 0.00 12.91
CA GLN A 29 -11.14 -0.31 13.81
C GLN A 29 -10.88 -1.81 13.93
N ASP A 30 -11.90 -2.64 13.67
CA ASP A 30 -11.77 -4.10 13.64
C ASP A 30 -10.72 -4.60 12.65
N ILE A 31 -10.35 -3.75 11.67
CA ILE A 31 -9.34 -4.11 10.67
C ILE A 31 -8.00 -4.42 11.35
N VAL A 32 -7.70 -3.78 12.47
CA VAL A 32 -6.45 -4.02 13.19
C VAL A 32 -6.40 -5.47 13.70
N SER A 33 -7.48 -5.95 14.30
CA SER A 33 -7.58 -7.35 14.74
C SER A 33 -7.46 -8.31 13.57
N TRP A 34 -8.12 -7.98 12.47
CA TRP A 34 -8.07 -8.79 11.25
C TRP A 34 -6.66 -8.93 10.71
N LEU A 35 -5.92 -7.81 10.68
CA LEU A 35 -4.52 -7.82 10.24
C LEU A 35 -3.67 -8.75 11.10
N LYS A 36 -3.89 -8.73 12.42
CA LYS A 36 -3.13 -9.57 13.35
C LYS A 36 -3.48 -11.04 13.20
N THR A 37 -4.76 -11.37 13.07
CA THR A 37 -5.21 -12.77 13.09
C THR A 37 -5.15 -13.41 11.71
N GLU A 38 -5.53 -12.70 10.66
CA GLU A 38 -5.62 -13.28 9.32
C GLU A 38 -4.34 -13.13 8.51
N LEU A 39 -3.60 -12.04 8.71
CA LEU A 39 -2.36 -11.81 7.98
C LEU A 39 -1.11 -11.99 8.85
N ASN A 40 -1.29 -12.35 10.11
CA ASN A 40 -0.21 -12.56 11.06
C ASN A 40 0.73 -11.36 11.21
N VAL A 41 0.18 -10.14 11.12
CA VAL A 41 0.98 -8.93 11.31
C VAL A 41 1.29 -8.77 12.78
N ASP A 42 2.56 -8.60 13.11
CA ASP A 42 3.01 -8.31 14.47
C ASP A 42 4.03 -7.15 14.45
N GLN A 43 4.58 -6.83 15.61
CA GLN A 43 5.47 -5.67 15.73
C GLN A 43 6.77 -5.81 14.93
N ASP A 44 7.14 -7.02 14.54
CA ASP A 44 8.35 -7.27 13.76
C ASP A 44 8.08 -7.38 12.27
N SER A 45 6.82 -7.39 11.87
CA SER A 45 6.44 -7.56 10.45
C SER A 45 6.86 -6.36 9.61
N ILE A 46 7.44 -6.63 8.45
CA ILE A 46 7.69 -5.62 7.42
C ILE A 46 6.49 -5.64 6.48
N VAL A 47 5.76 -4.54 6.43
CA VAL A 47 4.50 -4.44 5.69
C VAL A 47 4.62 -3.40 4.59
N VAL A 48 4.24 -3.79 3.37
CA VAL A 48 4.13 -2.86 2.25
C VAL A 48 2.66 -2.49 2.06
N ASP A 49 2.37 -1.19 2.06
CA ASP A 49 1.07 -0.65 1.69
C ASP A 49 1.16 -0.28 0.21
N LEU A 50 0.63 -1.13 -0.66
CA LEU A 50 0.78 -1.01 -2.11
C LEU A 50 -0.38 -0.21 -2.69
N GLY A 51 -0.05 0.87 -3.40
CA GLY A 51 -1.07 1.81 -3.84
C GLY A 51 -1.57 2.63 -2.66
N ALA A 52 -0.64 3.11 -1.83
CA ALA A 52 -0.96 3.73 -0.54
C ALA A 52 -1.74 5.03 -0.64
N GLY A 53 -1.73 5.69 -1.81
CA GLY A 53 -2.44 6.94 -2.00
C GLY A 53 -1.92 8.02 -1.05
N THR A 54 -2.83 8.66 -0.34
CA THR A 54 -2.47 9.70 0.63
C THR A 54 -2.20 9.14 2.03
N GLY A 55 -2.21 7.81 2.19
CA GLY A 55 -1.84 7.18 3.44
C GLY A 55 -2.99 6.91 4.41
N LYS A 56 -4.21 6.82 3.92
CA LYS A 56 -5.39 6.62 4.78
C LYS A 56 -5.35 5.32 5.58
N PHE A 57 -4.68 4.29 5.06
CA PHE A 57 -4.61 3.00 5.75
C PHE A 57 -3.44 2.93 6.75
N LEU A 58 -2.46 3.80 6.64
CA LEU A 58 -1.25 3.74 7.47
C LEU A 58 -1.53 3.81 8.98
N PRO A 59 -2.49 4.60 9.48
CA PRO A 59 -2.74 4.64 10.91
C PRO A 59 -3.07 3.28 11.53
N TYR A 60 -3.72 2.41 10.77
CA TYR A 60 -4.07 1.06 11.24
C TYR A 60 -2.83 0.16 11.32
N LEU A 61 -1.96 0.23 10.32
CA LEU A 61 -0.69 -0.51 10.32
C LEU A 61 0.23 -0.04 11.43
N LYS A 62 0.27 1.27 11.69
CA LYS A 62 1.12 1.85 12.74
C LYS A 62 0.75 1.39 14.14
N GLN A 63 -0.49 0.93 14.33
CA GLN A 63 -0.90 0.37 15.62
C GLN A 63 -0.24 -0.98 15.91
N ILE A 64 0.33 -1.62 14.89
CA ILE A 64 0.88 -2.96 15.02
C ILE A 64 2.40 -2.96 14.85
N THR A 65 2.92 -2.30 13.82
CA THR A 65 4.33 -2.36 13.47
C THR A 65 4.87 -0.99 13.06
N PRO A 66 6.14 -0.70 13.36
CA PRO A 66 6.80 0.49 12.82
C PRO A 66 7.46 0.26 11.45
N HIS A 67 7.49 -0.99 10.97
CA HIS A 67 8.22 -1.34 9.75
C HIS A 67 7.30 -1.31 8.54
N ILE A 68 6.95 -0.10 8.10
CA ILE A 68 5.97 0.10 7.02
C ILE A 68 6.65 0.78 5.84
N ILE A 69 6.37 0.27 4.65
CA ILE A 69 6.84 0.86 3.39
C ILE A 69 5.60 1.19 2.56
N ALA A 70 5.40 2.46 2.24
CA ALA A 70 4.28 2.90 1.42
C ALA A 70 4.76 3.05 -0.03
N VAL A 71 4.10 2.37 -0.95
CA VAL A 71 4.42 2.40 -2.38
C VAL A 71 3.27 3.05 -3.11
N GLU A 72 3.55 4.13 -3.85
CA GLU A 72 2.54 4.90 -4.54
C GLU A 72 3.13 5.51 -5.81
N PRO A 73 2.50 5.30 -6.99
CA PRO A 73 3.04 5.86 -8.25
C PRO A 73 2.71 7.32 -8.48
N VAL A 74 1.63 7.84 -7.91
CA VAL A 74 1.17 9.22 -8.17
C VAL A 74 1.89 10.18 -7.23
N SER A 75 2.72 11.07 -7.79
CA SER A 75 3.58 11.93 -6.98
C SER A 75 2.81 12.86 -6.05
N GLU A 76 1.70 13.43 -6.50
CA GLU A 76 0.90 14.34 -5.68
C GLU A 76 0.30 13.63 -4.47
N MET A 77 -0.12 12.39 -4.63
CA MET A 77 -0.63 11.60 -3.52
C MET A 77 0.49 11.25 -2.54
N LEU A 78 1.65 10.88 -3.07
CA LEU A 78 2.80 10.54 -2.25
C LEU A 78 3.28 11.75 -1.44
N GLU A 79 3.22 12.96 -2.02
CA GLU A 79 3.57 14.19 -1.30
C GLU A 79 2.64 14.43 -0.11
N GLN A 80 1.34 14.21 -0.29
CA GLN A 80 0.39 14.32 0.80
C GLN A 80 0.68 13.29 1.90
N LEU A 81 1.01 12.08 1.49
CA LEU A 81 1.36 11.01 2.42
C LEU A 81 2.58 11.40 3.27
N LYS A 82 3.61 11.93 2.63
CA LYS A 82 4.85 12.34 3.33
C LYS A 82 4.60 13.45 4.34
N ILE A 83 3.67 14.35 4.05
CA ILE A 83 3.32 15.43 4.97
C ILE A 83 2.67 14.88 6.24
N VAL A 84 1.72 13.95 6.07
CA VAL A 84 0.97 13.39 7.20
C VAL A 84 1.76 12.31 7.94
N HIS A 85 2.57 11.53 7.20
CA HIS A 85 3.30 10.39 7.74
C HIS A 85 4.81 10.50 7.42
N PRO A 86 5.51 11.51 7.98
CA PRO A 86 6.93 11.70 7.65
C PRO A 86 7.84 10.59 8.17
N ASP A 87 7.34 9.76 9.08
CA ASP A 87 8.06 8.64 9.67
C ASP A 87 7.98 7.34 8.86
N VAL A 88 7.16 7.31 7.81
CA VAL A 88 6.98 6.10 7.00
C VAL A 88 7.93 6.14 5.81
N GLN A 89 8.61 5.02 5.55
CA GLN A 89 9.42 4.87 4.35
C GLN A 89 8.51 4.89 3.13
N THR A 90 8.85 5.70 2.12
CA THR A 90 8.04 5.84 0.91
C THR A 90 8.85 5.47 -0.33
N ILE A 91 8.16 4.88 -1.30
CA ILE A 91 8.74 4.53 -2.60
C ILE A 91 7.75 4.97 -3.67
N GLN A 92 8.21 5.77 -4.64
CA GLN A 92 7.39 6.09 -5.80
C GLN A 92 7.63 5.04 -6.87
N ALA A 93 6.65 4.17 -7.06
CA ALA A 93 6.77 3.06 -8.01
C ALA A 93 5.41 2.52 -8.38
N ASN A 94 5.36 1.88 -9.54
CA ASN A 94 4.20 1.11 -9.98
C ASN A 94 4.25 -0.29 -9.36
N SER A 95 3.10 -0.95 -9.34
CA SER A 95 2.95 -2.26 -8.71
C SER A 95 3.66 -3.39 -9.47
N ASP A 96 4.00 -3.19 -10.74
CA ASP A 96 4.66 -4.20 -11.55
C ASP A 96 6.19 -4.12 -11.50
N LYS A 97 6.73 -3.11 -10.82
CA LYS A 97 8.18 -2.95 -10.69
C LYS A 97 8.50 -2.24 -9.38
N ILE A 98 8.60 -3.03 -8.34
CA ILE A 98 8.81 -2.52 -6.98
C ILE A 98 10.30 -2.68 -6.61
N PRO A 99 11.01 -1.59 -6.29
CA PRO A 99 12.44 -1.65 -6.00
C PRO A 99 12.73 -2.18 -4.58
N LEU A 100 12.28 -3.39 -4.33
CA LEU A 100 12.55 -4.12 -3.10
C LEU A 100 13.12 -5.49 -3.48
N LYS A 101 13.91 -6.06 -2.58
CA LYS A 101 14.57 -7.34 -2.83
C LYS A 101 13.55 -8.49 -2.81
N ASN A 102 13.91 -9.60 -3.47
CA ASN A 102 13.13 -10.82 -3.38
C ASN A 102 12.99 -11.26 -1.93
N ALA A 103 11.82 -11.77 -1.57
CA ALA A 103 11.57 -12.35 -0.26
C ALA A 103 12.00 -11.43 0.88
N SER A 104 11.65 -10.16 0.80
CA SER A 104 12.11 -9.15 1.77
C SER A 104 11.01 -8.64 2.69
N VAL A 105 9.73 -8.88 2.37
CA VAL A 105 8.62 -8.35 3.17
C VAL A 105 7.71 -9.47 3.66
N ASP A 106 7.07 -9.23 4.80
CA ASP A 106 6.20 -10.22 5.43
C ASP A 106 4.78 -10.15 4.92
N VAL A 107 4.28 -8.94 4.66
CA VAL A 107 2.89 -8.72 4.27
C VAL A 107 2.82 -7.59 3.24
N VAL A 108 1.99 -7.77 2.22
CA VAL A 108 1.60 -6.72 1.30
C VAL A 108 0.11 -6.49 1.47
N VAL A 109 -0.30 -5.26 1.71
CA VAL A 109 -1.72 -4.90 1.77
C VAL A 109 -2.06 -3.97 0.62
N CYS A 110 -3.25 -4.17 0.06
CA CYS A 110 -3.81 -3.30 -0.98
C CYS A 110 -5.17 -2.82 -0.46
N ALA A 111 -5.18 -1.64 0.14
CA ALA A 111 -6.39 -1.10 0.75
C ALA A 111 -7.15 -0.28 -0.28
N GLN A 112 -8.21 -0.85 -0.84
CA GLN A 112 -9.06 -0.25 -1.87
C GLN A 112 -8.26 0.23 -3.10
N SER A 113 -7.17 -0.47 -3.40
CA SER A 113 -6.28 -0.07 -4.51
C SER A 113 -6.08 -1.14 -5.55
N PHE A 114 -6.33 -2.41 -5.21
CA PHE A 114 -5.95 -3.53 -6.09
C PHE A 114 -6.65 -3.48 -7.45
N HIS A 115 -7.87 -2.96 -7.51
CA HIS A 115 -8.61 -2.86 -8.77
C HIS A 115 -7.92 -1.98 -9.82
N TRP A 116 -7.00 -1.09 -9.39
CA TRP A 116 -6.25 -0.24 -10.32
C TRP A 116 -5.13 -0.99 -11.02
N PHE A 117 -4.66 -2.11 -10.45
CA PHE A 117 -3.52 -2.85 -11.00
C PHE A 117 -3.65 -4.37 -10.83
N ALA A 118 -4.88 -4.87 -10.88
CA ALA A 118 -5.15 -6.31 -10.77
C ALA A 118 -4.76 -7.02 -12.07
N ASN A 119 -3.47 -7.33 -12.23
CA ASN A 119 -2.93 -7.99 -13.41
C ASN A 119 -1.82 -8.97 -13.03
N ALA A 120 -1.43 -9.81 -13.99
CA ALA A 120 -0.45 -10.86 -13.74
C ALA A 120 0.92 -10.32 -13.36
N GLU A 121 1.34 -9.22 -13.97
CA GLU A 121 2.65 -8.62 -13.70
C GLU A 121 2.73 -8.14 -12.25
N SER A 122 1.70 -7.45 -11.78
CA SER A 122 1.64 -6.97 -10.40
C SER A 122 1.60 -8.12 -9.41
N LEU A 123 0.83 -9.17 -9.70
CA LEU A 123 0.78 -10.34 -8.82
C LEU A 123 2.12 -11.05 -8.74
N ARG A 124 2.84 -11.17 -9.86
CA ARG A 124 4.16 -11.75 -9.85
C ARG A 124 5.14 -10.92 -9.02
N GLU A 125 5.04 -9.60 -9.11
CA GLU A 125 5.92 -8.71 -8.37
C GLU A 125 5.63 -8.77 -6.86
N ILE A 126 4.35 -8.80 -6.48
CA ILE A 126 3.95 -8.99 -5.09
C ILE A 126 4.52 -10.32 -4.56
N HIS A 127 4.35 -11.39 -5.33
CA HIS A 127 4.86 -12.70 -4.95
C HIS A 127 6.38 -12.67 -4.78
N ARG A 128 7.07 -11.97 -5.67
CA ARG A 128 8.53 -11.88 -5.64
C ARG A 128 9.04 -11.25 -4.35
N ILE A 129 8.43 -10.15 -3.90
CA ILE A 129 8.90 -9.43 -2.71
C ILE A 129 8.46 -10.08 -1.40
N LEU A 130 7.41 -10.89 -1.43
CA LEU A 130 6.95 -11.60 -0.23
C LEU A 130 7.87 -12.74 0.14
N LYS A 131 8.14 -12.87 1.44
CA LYS A 131 8.82 -14.05 1.97
C LYS A 131 7.95 -15.29 1.76
N PRO A 132 8.53 -16.52 1.80
CA PRO A 132 7.75 -17.75 1.56
C PRO A 132 6.50 -17.90 2.44
N GLN A 133 6.53 -17.38 3.66
CA GLN A 133 5.39 -17.44 4.58
C GLN A 133 4.59 -16.16 4.59
N GLY A 134 4.83 -15.27 3.64
CA GLY A 134 4.18 -13.97 3.61
C GLY A 134 2.75 -14.02 3.11
N HIS A 135 2.03 -12.94 3.33
CA HIS A 135 0.60 -12.83 3.01
C HIS A 135 0.30 -11.57 2.20
N LEU A 136 -0.65 -11.71 1.29
CA LEU A 136 -1.25 -10.58 0.57
C LEU A 136 -2.65 -10.36 1.12
N GLY A 137 -2.93 -9.15 1.60
CA GLY A 137 -4.25 -8.76 2.07
C GLY A 137 -4.91 -7.77 1.14
N LEU A 138 -6.11 -8.09 0.68
CA LEU A 138 -6.93 -7.20 -0.15
C LEU A 138 -8.07 -6.68 0.72
N ILE A 139 -8.14 -5.37 0.86
CA ILE A 139 -9.07 -4.72 1.79
C ILE A 139 -10.00 -3.79 1.04
#